data_0a480db7443e8953253e0dfe46b50642
#
_entry.id   0a480db7443e8953253e0dfe46b50642
#
_cell.length_a   1.000
_cell.length_b   1.000
_cell.length_c   1.000
_cell.angle_alpha   90.00
_cell.angle_beta   90.00
_cell.angle_gamma   90.00
#
_symmetry.space_group_name_H-M   'P 1'
#
loop_
_entity.id
_entity.type
_entity.pdbx_description
1 polymer ?
#
loop_
_entity_poly.entity_id
_entity_poly.type
_entity_poly.pdbx_seq_one_letter_code
_entity_poly.pdbx_strand_id
1 'polypeptide(L)'
;MLPADREIWLKLRDKDYILEQLQRKGRYSFSYRLRKRADSDVIKVKKLTLAPVDLRLGRICVVRMDVTDSVAEEVRSKQAIEQALAAAEQANRAKSEFLSNMSHDIRTPMNAVLGMTEIALDNMDSREEVESCLKKISISGKHLLDLINNVLDMSRIEAGRMSVNRELVSLLQLAEDIVATMQMQAEAKKQSLTVHTEQLACAAVYSDSLRLRQVLLNILGNAVKYTPEGGAVDFTIKESPSAKGSGYVQLAFVVQDNGIGMTDEYVRHIFECFSREDRLRVQKTEGSGLGMAITKYIVDAMGGEISIQSEPNVGTEFTVLLDVERAEQEQAEAHETDAAQPQHALRVLLAEDNALNREIAVALLSRQDVTVETAENGQLCVEKFNAAPNGYYDAVLMDVRMPVMNGYEATKAIRALARADAALPIIAMTADAFAEDVERCLAAGMNAHLSKPMDIHKLMALLERLC
;
A
#
# COMPACT_ATOMS: atom_id res chain seq x y z
N MET A 1 21.71 46.67 -30.30
CA MET A 1 22.47 45.42 -30.11
C MET A 1 22.97 45.37 -28.71
N LEU A 2 22.95 44.19 -28.12
CA LEU A 2 23.50 44.01 -26.76
C LEU A 2 25.04 44.05 -26.82
N PRO A 3 25.70 44.53 -25.71
CA PRO A 3 27.16 44.69 -25.69
C PRO A 3 27.89 43.35 -26.01
N ALA A 4 27.40 42.23 -25.55
CA ALA A 4 27.99 40.92 -25.78
C ALA A 4 28.00 40.47 -27.27
N ASP A 5 27.12 41.01 -28.10
CA ASP A 5 27.03 40.63 -29.53
C ASP A 5 27.74 41.64 -30.41
N ARG A 6 28.37 42.66 -29.81
CA ARG A 6 29.00 43.77 -30.55
C ARG A 6 30.30 43.34 -31.26
N GLU A 7 31.03 42.44 -30.68
CA GLU A 7 32.29 41.94 -31.22
C GLU A 7 32.10 41.19 -32.55
N ILE A 8 31.04 40.35 -32.63
CA ILE A 8 30.68 39.63 -33.86
C ILE A 8 30.33 40.60 -34.99
N TRP A 9 29.64 41.68 -34.69
CA TRP A 9 29.30 42.72 -35.66
C TRP A 9 30.55 43.49 -36.15
N LEU A 10 31.55 43.71 -35.32
CA LEU A 10 32.81 44.35 -35.73
C LEU A 10 33.57 43.47 -36.72
N LYS A 11 33.62 42.16 -36.50
CA LYS A 11 34.23 41.18 -37.40
C LYS A 11 33.52 41.11 -38.77
N LEU A 12 32.23 41.40 -38.81
CA LEU A 12 31.43 41.42 -40.05
C LEU A 12 31.65 42.69 -40.92
N ARG A 13 32.35 43.69 -40.42
CA ARG A 13 32.77 44.84 -41.20
C ARG A 13 34.07 44.58 -41.99
N ASP A 14 34.76 43.49 -41.66
CA ASP A 14 35.98 43.06 -42.32
C ASP A 14 35.59 42.15 -43.52
N LYS A 15 35.86 42.64 -44.71
CA LYS A 15 35.56 41.94 -45.96
C LYS A 15 36.37 40.67 -46.11
N ASP A 16 37.62 40.70 -45.71
CA ASP A 16 38.54 39.58 -45.86
C ASP A 16 38.15 38.46 -44.89
N TYR A 17 37.76 38.80 -43.68
CA TYR A 17 37.20 37.85 -42.74
C TYR A 17 35.92 37.14 -43.25
N ILE A 18 35.00 37.89 -43.86
CA ILE A 18 33.79 37.33 -44.41
C ILE A 18 34.10 36.37 -45.55
N LEU A 19 34.99 36.79 -46.49
CA LEU A 19 35.38 35.96 -47.61
C LEU A 19 36.07 34.66 -47.17
N GLU A 20 36.97 34.74 -46.21
CA GLU A 20 37.61 33.57 -45.60
C GLU A 20 36.58 32.58 -44.98
N GLN A 21 35.60 33.08 -44.19
CA GLN A 21 34.55 32.25 -43.63
C GLN A 21 33.66 31.60 -44.68
N LEU A 22 33.34 32.32 -45.78
CA LEU A 22 32.53 31.82 -46.87
C LEU A 22 33.29 30.81 -47.73
N GLN A 23 34.57 31.00 -47.96
CA GLN A 23 35.43 30.04 -48.68
C GLN A 23 35.59 28.73 -47.88
N ARG A 24 35.74 28.86 -46.55
CA ARG A 24 35.95 27.70 -45.66
C ARG A 24 34.67 26.90 -45.38
N LYS A 25 33.52 27.54 -45.18
CA LYS A 25 32.26 26.93 -44.71
C LYS A 25 31.14 26.90 -45.74
N GLY A 26 31.32 27.52 -46.90
CA GLY A 26 30.27 27.68 -47.91
C GLY A 26 29.13 28.62 -47.49
N ARG A 27 28.79 28.66 -46.22
CA ARG A 27 27.78 29.54 -45.62
C ARG A 27 28.20 29.95 -44.23
N TYR A 28 28.00 31.20 -43.84
CA TYR A 28 28.30 31.73 -42.55
C TYR A 28 27.04 32.28 -41.90
N SER A 29 26.69 31.79 -40.72
CA SER A 29 25.50 32.22 -39.98
C SER A 29 25.85 32.53 -38.53
N PHE A 30 25.23 33.54 -37.97
CA PHE A 30 25.32 33.86 -36.56
C PHE A 30 24.02 34.50 -36.09
N SER A 31 23.71 34.39 -34.79
CA SER A 31 22.58 35.03 -34.14
C SER A 31 23.05 36.18 -33.28
N TYR A 32 22.27 37.26 -33.21
CA TYR A 32 22.56 38.42 -32.38
C TYR A 32 21.26 38.96 -31.77
N ARG A 33 21.40 39.64 -30.65
CA ARG A 33 20.27 40.16 -29.86
C ARG A 33 20.14 41.65 -30.05
N LEU A 34 18.91 42.10 -30.27
CA LEU A 34 18.54 43.51 -30.39
C LEU A 34 17.52 43.88 -29.34
N ARG A 35 17.74 44.99 -28.61
CA ARG A 35 16.71 45.60 -27.81
C ARG A 35 15.88 46.52 -28.71
N LYS A 36 14.54 46.45 -28.64
CA LYS A 36 13.65 47.18 -29.55
C LYS A 36 13.71 48.68 -29.35
N ARG A 37 13.89 49.15 -28.11
CA ARG A 37 14.15 50.55 -27.68
C ARG A 37 15.05 50.52 -26.46
N ALA A 38 15.71 51.64 -26.12
CA ALA A 38 16.62 51.73 -24.99
C ALA A 38 15.94 51.37 -23.67
N ASP A 39 14.67 51.74 -23.52
CA ASP A 39 13.84 51.51 -22.30
C ASP A 39 12.92 50.30 -22.38
N SER A 40 13.10 49.40 -23.39
CA SER A 40 12.27 48.23 -23.61
C SER A 40 13.00 46.98 -23.16
N ASP A 41 12.39 46.14 -22.31
CA ASP A 41 12.91 44.84 -21.94
C ASP A 41 12.74 43.77 -23.06
N VAL A 42 12.10 44.15 -24.18
CA VAL A 42 11.87 43.25 -25.29
C VAL A 42 13.16 43.03 -26.07
N ILE A 43 13.75 41.87 -25.96
CA ILE A 43 14.93 41.43 -26.70
C ILE A 43 14.46 40.58 -27.87
N LYS A 44 14.87 40.98 -29.09
CA LYS A 44 14.67 40.22 -30.32
C LYS A 44 15.95 39.53 -30.70
N VAL A 45 15.86 38.25 -31.08
CA VAL A 45 16.97 37.50 -31.63
C VAL A 45 16.85 37.46 -33.14
N LYS A 46 17.90 37.97 -33.81
CA LYS A 46 17.99 37.95 -35.27
C LYS A 46 19.10 36.99 -35.69
N LYS A 47 18.84 36.20 -36.71
CA LYS A 47 19.85 35.36 -37.39
C LYS A 47 20.22 35.98 -38.68
N LEU A 48 21.51 36.25 -38.88
CA LEU A 48 22.08 36.68 -40.14
C LEU A 48 22.78 35.49 -40.78
N THR A 49 22.46 35.25 -42.06
CA THR A 49 23.10 34.22 -42.87
C THR A 49 23.69 34.84 -44.10
N LEU A 50 24.98 34.61 -44.34
CA LEU A 50 25.73 35.03 -45.50
C LEU A 50 25.99 33.80 -46.37
N ALA A 51 25.68 33.88 -47.65
CA ALA A 51 25.96 32.82 -48.63
C ALA A 51 26.60 33.43 -49.89
N PRO A 52 27.57 32.75 -50.50
CA PRO A 52 28.19 33.25 -51.72
C PRO A 52 27.22 33.13 -52.92
N VAL A 53 27.13 34.16 -53.72
CA VAL A 53 26.47 34.15 -55.06
C VAL A 53 27.51 34.04 -56.15
N ASP A 54 28.53 34.87 -56.08
CA ASP A 54 29.69 34.83 -56.91
C ASP A 54 30.93 35.38 -56.19
N LEU A 55 31.77 34.46 -55.69
CA LEU A 55 32.95 34.84 -54.91
C LEU A 55 34.01 35.56 -55.74
N ARG A 56 34.06 35.34 -57.08
CA ARG A 56 35.01 36.01 -57.96
C ARG A 56 34.68 37.50 -58.14
N LEU A 57 33.39 37.81 -58.15
CA LEU A 57 32.87 39.18 -58.21
C LEU A 57 32.58 39.78 -56.83
N GLY A 58 32.88 39.06 -55.75
CA GLY A 58 32.61 39.49 -54.40
C GLY A 58 31.10 39.61 -54.05
N ARG A 59 30.23 38.91 -54.78
CA ARG A 59 28.78 38.96 -54.57
C ARG A 59 28.36 37.95 -53.58
N ILE A 60 27.65 38.41 -52.48
CA ILE A 60 27.10 37.58 -51.41
C ILE A 60 25.61 37.87 -51.26
N CYS A 61 24.86 36.84 -50.91
CA CYS A 61 23.48 36.95 -50.46
C CYS A 61 23.49 37.08 -48.93
N VAL A 62 22.73 38.04 -48.41
CA VAL A 62 22.56 38.28 -46.97
C VAL A 62 21.11 38.09 -46.63
N VAL A 63 20.81 37.08 -45.79
CA VAL A 63 19.47 36.79 -45.29
C VAL A 63 19.43 37.12 -43.81
N ARG A 64 18.47 37.93 -43.40
CA ARG A 64 18.21 38.27 -42.02
C ARG A 64 16.83 37.78 -41.61
N MET A 65 16.76 36.90 -40.61
CA MET A 65 15.52 36.32 -40.09
C MET A 65 15.30 36.73 -38.63
N ASP A 66 14.06 36.92 -38.26
CA ASP A 66 13.65 37.00 -36.82
C ASP A 66 13.50 35.56 -36.36
N VAL A 67 14.29 35.19 -35.37
CA VAL A 67 14.29 33.84 -34.76
C VAL A 67 13.96 33.89 -33.28
N THR A 68 13.37 34.99 -32.84
CA THR A 68 13.05 35.25 -31.40
C THR A 68 12.18 34.17 -30.83
N ASP A 69 11.08 33.84 -31.50
CA ASP A 69 10.12 32.85 -31.04
C ASP A 69 10.71 31.43 -31.09
N SER A 70 11.43 31.10 -32.14
CA SER A 70 12.10 29.80 -32.27
C SER A 70 13.16 29.56 -31.20
N VAL A 71 13.97 30.58 -30.87
CA VAL A 71 14.97 30.48 -29.79
C VAL A 71 14.31 30.43 -28.45
N ALA A 72 13.22 31.18 -28.23
CA ALA A 72 12.45 31.12 -26.97
C ALA A 72 11.80 29.74 -26.76
N GLU A 73 11.29 29.11 -27.81
CA GLU A 73 10.73 27.79 -27.79
C GLU A 73 11.79 26.71 -27.50
N GLU A 74 12.95 26.82 -28.16
CA GLU A 74 14.08 25.91 -27.92
C GLU A 74 14.56 25.97 -26.47
N VAL A 75 14.67 27.19 -25.90
CA VAL A 75 15.06 27.37 -24.49
C VAL A 75 14.02 26.77 -23.54
N ARG A 76 12.71 27.00 -23.78
CA ARG A 76 11.64 26.41 -22.96
C ARG A 76 11.64 24.88 -23.04
N SER A 77 11.78 24.34 -24.25
CA SER A 77 11.85 22.88 -24.45
C SER A 77 13.03 22.28 -23.70
N LYS A 78 14.21 22.92 -23.80
CA LYS A 78 15.41 22.48 -23.08
C LYS A 78 15.21 22.50 -21.57
N GLN A 79 14.63 23.58 -21.02
CA GLN A 79 14.34 23.69 -19.57
C GLN A 79 13.33 22.62 -19.12
N ALA A 80 12.30 22.36 -19.94
CA ALA A 80 11.32 21.31 -19.61
C ALA A 80 11.97 19.91 -19.60
N ILE A 81 12.87 19.63 -20.57
CA ILE A 81 13.61 18.36 -20.60
C ILE A 81 14.55 18.23 -19.39
N GLU A 82 15.27 19.30 -19.03
CA GLU A 82 16.17 19.30 -17.87
C GLU A 82 15.39 19.07 -16.57
N GLN A 83 14.23 19.70 -16.41
CA GLN A 83 13.34 19.49 -15.25
C GLN A 83 12.79 18.06 -15.21
N ALA A 84 12.33 17.53 -16.35
CA ALA A 84 11.83 16.16 -16.45
C ALA A 84 12.93 15.13 -16.14
N LEU A 85 14.15 15.37 -16.62
CA LEU A 85 15.31 14.51 -16.35
C LEU A 85 15.65 14.52 -14.84
N ALA A 86 15.72 15.70 -14.22
CA ALA A 86 16.01 15.82 -12.79
C ALA A 86 14.95 15.12 -11.94
N ALA A 87 13.66 15.26 -12.27
CA ALA A 87 12.57 14.57 -11.61
C ALA A 87 12.67 13.03 -11.77
N ALA A 88 12.99 12.55 -12.97
CA ALA A 88 13.17 11.12 -13.24
C ALA A 88 14.38 10.53 -12.50
N GLU A 89 15.50 11.27 -12.41
CA GLU A 89 16.67 10.84 -11.66
C GLU A 89 16.38 10.78 -10.15
N GLN A 90 15.65 11.76 -9.62
CA GLN A 90 15.23 11.78 -8.22
C GLN A 90 14.32 10.58 -7.90
N ALA A 91 13.32 10.31 -8.74
CA ALA A 91 12.43 9.16 -8.59
C ALA A 91 13.20 7.83 -8.65
N ASN A 92 14.19 7.70 -9.55
CA ASN A 92 15.00 6.50 -9.67
C ASN A 92 15.94 6.29 -8.47
N ARG A 93 16.50 7.37 -7.90
CA ARG A 93 17.29 7.30 -6.65
C ARG A 93 16.42 6.84 -5.49
N ALA A 94 15.26 7.45 -5.29
CA ALA A 94 14.30 7.06 -4.25
C ALA A 94 13.91 5.57 -4.38
N LYS A 95 13.65 5.09 -5.62
CA LYS A 95 13.36 3.68 -5.88
C LYS A 95 14.54 2.75 -5.54
N SER A 96 15.77 3.17 -5.82
CA SER A 96 16.97 2.37 -5.52
C SER A 96 17.23 2.29 -4.01
N GLU A 97 17.05 3.39 -3.29
CA GLU A 97 17.13 3.46 -1.83
C GLU A 97 16.04 2.59 -1.19
N PHE A 98 14.82 2.62 -1.74
CA PHE A 98 13.73 1.74 -1.34
C PHE A 98 14.12 0.27 -1.39
N LEU A 99 14.58 -0.21 -2.54
CA LEU A 99 14.96 -1.61 -2.70
C LEU A 99 16.09 -2.03 -1.77
N SER A 100 17.05 -1.13 -1.52
CA SER A 100 18.15 -1.36 -0.58
C SER A 100 17.65 -1.49 0.86
N ASN A 101 16.82 -0.56 1.31
CA ASN A 101 16.25 -0.54 2.66
C ASN A 101 15.34 -1.74 2.89
N MET A 102 14.49 -2.09 1.90
CA MET A 102 13.63 -3.27 1.97
C MET A 102 14.42 -4.57 2.06
N SER A 103 15.54 -4.68 1.32
CA SER A 103 16.42 -5.85 1.41
C SER A 103 17.02 -6.00 2.80
N HIS A 104 17.39 -4.89 3.45
CA HIS A 104 17.90 -4.88 4.82
C HIS A 104 16.81 -5.28 5.82
N ASP A 105 15.62 -4.66 5.71
CA ASP A 105 14.51 -4.84 6.65
C ASP A 105 13.88 -6.24 6.56
N ILE A 106 13.91 -6.87 5.38
CA ILE A 106 13.54 -8.27 5.19
C ILE A 106 14.61 -9.21 5.77
N ARG A 107 15.89 -8.90 5.59
CA ARG A 107 17.00 -9.76 6.03
C ARG A 107 17.07 -9.87 7.56
N THR A 108 16.79 -8.79 8.28
CA THR A 108 16.88 -8.76 9.75
C THR A 108 15.95 -9.76 10.42
N PRO A 109 14.63 -9.75 10.21
CA PRO A 109 13.73 -10.74 10.79
C PRO A 109 13.98 -12.17 10.25
N MET A 110 14.40 -12.31 8.98
CA MET A 110 14.76 -13.61 8.42
C MET A 110 15.96 -14.23 9.15
N ASN A 111 17.01 -13.45 9.38
CA ASN A 111 18.18 -13.92 10.15
C ASN A 111 17.82 -14.23 11.60
N ALA A 112 16.88 -13.47 12.21
CA ALA A 112 16.37 -13.77 13.54
C ALA A 112 15.63 -15.11 13.57
N VAL A 113 14.76 -15.40 12.58
CA VAL A 113 14.10 -16.69 12.46
C VAL A 113 15.11 -17.83 12.35
N LEU A 114 16.09 -17.71 11.42
CA LEU A 114 17.11 -18.73 11.22
C LEU A 114 17.97 -18.94 12.47
N GLY A 115 18.50 -17.87 13.07
CA GLY A 115 19.36 -17.97 14.26
C GLY A 115 18.63 -18.50 15.48
N MET A 116 17.36 -18.09 15.71
CA MET A 116 16.58 -18.63 16.82
C MET A 116 16.19 -20.09 16.59
N THR A 117 16.05 -20.54 15.33
CA THR A 117 15.83 -21.97 15.01
C THR A 117 17.05 -22.79 15.32
N GLU A 118 18.27 -22.33 14.97
CA GLU A 118 19.53 -23.02 15.31
C GLU A 118 19.70 -23.12 16.82
N ILE A 119 19.50 -22.00 17.56
CA ILE A 119 19.59 -21.99 19.03
C ILE A 119 18.55 -22.93 19.65
N ALA A 120 17.34 -23.00 19.13
CA ALA A 120 16.31 -23.92 19.63
C ALA A 120 16.70 -25.39 19.40
N LEU A 121 17.31 -25.72 18.25
CA LEU A 121 17.78 -27.06 17.93
C LEU A 121 18.97 -27.49 18.81
N ASP A 122 19.87 -26.57 19.13
CA ASP A 122 21.03 -26.83 19.99
C ASP A 122 20.62 -27.00 21.48
N ASN A 123 19.48 -26.44 21.88
CA ASN A 123 19.01 -26.46 23.26
C ASN A 123 17.71 -27.29 23.45
N MET A 124 17.53 -28.36 22.68
CA MET A 124 16.32 -29.20 22.71
C MET A 124 16.00 -29.77 24.11
N ASP A 125 17.00 -29.89 24.98
CA ASP A 125 16.85 -30.37 26.36
C ASP A 125 16.27 -29.30 27.30
N SER A 126 16.29 -28.03 26.94
CA SER A 126 15.76 -26.92 27.72
C SER A 126 14.43 -26.42 27.16
N ARG A 127 13.31 -26.90 27.70
CA ARG A 127 11.96 -26.51 27.27
C ARG A 127 11.76 -24.99 27.32
N GLU A 128 12.30 -24.31 28.32
CA GLU A 128 12.15 -22.87 28.51
C GLU A 128 12.87 -22.07 27.41
N GLU A 129 14.11 -22.49 27.07
CA GLU A 129 14.87 -21.86 25.99
C GLU A 129 14.23 -22.10 24.62
N VAL A 130 13.79 -23.32 24.35
CA VAL A 130 13.05 -23.64 23.10
C VAL A 130 11.79 -22.82 22.99
N GLU A 131 10.97 -22.69 24.06
CA GLU A 131 9.76 -21.88 24.06
C GLU A 131 10.06 -20.40 23.83
N SER A 132 11.12 -19.87 24.44
CA SER A 132 11.60 -18.50 24.22
C SER A 132 11.99 -18.28 22.75
N CYS A 133 12.75 -19.21 22.16
CA CYS A 133 13.14 -19.15 20.75
C CYS A 133 11.93 -19.18 19.80
N LEU A 134 10.98 -20.09 20.04
CA LEU A 134 9.76 -20.20 19.23
C LEU A 134 8.90 -18.93 19.29
N LYS A 135 8.79 -18.29 20.47
CA LYS A 135 8.11 -16.99 20.62
C LYS A 135 8.81 -15.91 19.76
N LYS A 136 10.14 -15.83 19.80
CA LYS A 136 10.90 -14.87 18.98
C LYS A 136 10.79 -15.15 17.50
N ILE A 137 10.80 -16.43 17.09
CA ILE A 137 10.56 -16.84 15.69
C ILE A 137 9.18 -16.37 15.24
N SER A 138 8.13 -16.60 16.04
CA SER A 138 6.77 -16.18 15.73
C SER A 138 6.64 -14.65 15.58
N ILE A 139 7.28 -13.88 16.47
CA ILE A 139 7.29 -12.41 16.39
C ILE A 139 8.00 -11.95 15.11
N SER A 140 9.18 -12.50 14.83
CA SER A 140 9.96 -12.13 13.62
C SER A 140 9.25 -12.53 12.32
N GLY A 141 8.56 -13.68 12.32
CA GLY A 141 7.75 -14.12 11.18
C GLY A 141 6.56 -13.20 10.90
N LYS A 142 5.85 -12.76 11.95
CA LYS A 142 4.76 -11.79 11.82
C LYS A 142 5.27 -10.45 11.27
N HIS A 143 6.38 -9.97 11.82
CA HIS A 143 7.00 -8.73 11.33
C HIS A 143 7.41 -8.81 9.86
N LEU A 144 7.95 -9.96 9.42
CA LEU A 144 8.29 -10.19 8.02
C LEU A 144 7.06 -10.19 7.11
N LEU A 145 5.95 -10.79 7.55
CA LEU A 145 4.69 -10.77 6.81
C LEU A 145 4.14 -9.35 6.67
N ASP A 146 4.19 -8.54 7.73
CA ASP A 146 3.75 -7.15 7.71
C ASP A 146 4.58 -6.32 6.73
N LEU A 147 5.90 -6.52 6.69
CA LEU A 147 6.78 -5.87 5.71
C LEU A 147 6.44 -6.25 4.28
N ILE A 148 6.22 -7.55 4.01
CA ILE A 148 5.85 -8.04 2.67
C ILE A 148 4.50 -7.44 2.25
N ASN A 149 3.51 -7.43 3.12
CA ASN A 149 2.19 -6.86 2.85
C ASN A 149 2.28 -5.35 2.55
N ASN A 150 3.09 -4.61 3.30
CA ASN A 150 3.33 -3.19 3.04
C ASN A 150 3.99 -2.94 1.67
N VAL A 151 4.93 -3.80 1.25
CA VAL A 151 5.56 -3.71 -0.09
C VAL A 151 4.55 -4.02 -1.19
N LEU A 152 3.71 -5.03 -1.00
CA LEU A 152 2.65 -5.38 -1.95
C LEU A 152 1.60 -4.27 -2.06
N ASP A 153 1.17 -3.69 -0.94
CA ASP A 153 0.26 -2.54 -0.92
C ASP A 153 0.88 -1.35 -1.68
N MET A 154 2.16 -1.02 -1.42
CA MET A 154 2.86 0.06 -2.13
C MET A 154 2.95 -0.20 -3.63
N SER A 155 3.27 -1.42 -4.05
CA SER A 155 3.32 -1.80 -5.47
C SER A 155 1.96 -1.61 -6.18
N ARG A 156 0.86 -1.87 -5.49
CA ARG A 156 -0.50 -1.68 -6.01
C ARG A 156 -0.90 -0.23 -6.06
N ILE A 157 -0.49 0.55 -5.06
CA ILE A 157 -0.64 2.00 -5.04
C ILE A 157 0.03 2.63 -6.26
N GLU A 158 1.29 2.29 -6.52
CA GLU A 158 2.03 2.77 -7.69
C GLU A 158 1.39 2.36 -9.02
N ALA A 159 0.78 1.18 -9.07
CA ALA A 159 0.08 0.68 -10.25
C ALA A 159 -1.35 1.27 -10.43
N GLY A 160 -1.85 2.08 -9.48
CA GLY A 160 -3.21 2.62 -9.47
C GLY A 160 -4.30 1.53 -9.37
N ARG A 161 -3.98 0.38 -8.77
CA ARG A 161 -4.85 -0.81 -8.69
C ARG A 161 -5.46 -1.04 -7.31
N MET A 162 -5.39 -0.08 -6.42
CA MET A 162 -6.03 -0.22 -5.11
C MET A 162 -7.53 0.02 -5.26
N SER A 163 -8.32 -1.00 -4.99
CA SER A 163 -9.78 -0.92 -4.90
C SER A 163 -10.20 -0.79 -3.43
N VAL A 164 -11.28 -0.06 -3.20
CA VAL A 164 -11.95 0.06 -1.90
C VAL A 164 -13.24 -0.75 -1.98
N ASN A 165 -13.41 -1.69 -1.05
CA ASN A 165 -14.59 -2.52 -0.97
C ASN A 165 -15.73 -1.77 -0.25
N ARG A 166 -16.98 -2.10 -0.61
CA ARG A 166 -18.16 -1.59 0.07
C ARG A 166 -18.84 -2.74 0.79
N GLU A 167 -18.65 -2.82 2.09
CA GLU A 167 -19.25 -3.84 2.96
C GLU A 167 -19.86 -3.19 4.20
N LEU A 168 -20.77 -3.91 4.86
CA LEU A 168 -21.39 -3.47 6.10
C LEU A 168 -20.36 -3.58 7.25
N VAL A 169 -20.09 -2.47 7.92
CA VAL A 169 -19.11 -2.38 9.01
C VAL A 169 -19.80 -1.90 10.28
N SER A 170 -19.76 -2.71 11.33
CA SER A 170 -20.12 -2.28 12.69
C SER A 170 -18.99 -1.45 13.27
N LEU A 171 -19.24 -0.19 13.57
CA LEU A 171 -18.23 0.73 14.11
C LEU A 171 -17.82 0.35 15.55
N LEU A 172 -18.77 -0.14 16.35
CA LEU A 172 -18.50 -0.58 17.72
C LEU A 172 -17.61 -1.82 17.73
N GLN A 173 -17.96 -2.84 16.93
CA GLN A 173 -17.15 -4.06 16.81
C GLN A 173 -15.75 -3.76 16.28
N LEU A 174 -15.64 -2.89 15.28
CA LEU A 174 -14.35 -2.45 14.75
C LEU A 174 -13.48 -1.78 15.83
N ALA A 175 -14.09 -0.91 16.64
CA ALA A 175 -13.39 -0.24 17.75
C ALA A 175 -12.93 -1.25 18.80
N GLU A 176 -13.82 -2.16 19.24
CA GLU A 176 -13.50 -3.21 20.21
C GLU A 176 -12.35 -4.10 19.75
N ASP A 177 -12.37 -4.58 18.50
CA ASP A 177 -11.33 -5.42 17.93
C ASP A 177 -9.96 -4.73 17.87
N ILE A 178 -9.95 -3.43 17.51
CA ILE A 178 -8.73 -2.62 17.44
C ILE A 178 -8.17 -2.41 18.83
N VAL A 179 -9.03 -2.05 19.78
CA VAL A 179 -8.65 -1.85 21.18
C VAL A 179 -8.10 -3.12 21.78
N ALA A 180 -8.79 -4.25 21.63
CA ALA A 180 -8.30 -5.54 22.12
C ALA A 180 -6.89 -5.88 21.59
N THR A 181 -6.61 -5.51 20.33
CA THR A 181 -5.29 -5.71 19.73
C THR A 181 -4.23 -4.79 20.34
N MET A 182 -4.57 -3.52 20.61
CA MET A 182 -3.62 -2.51 21.12
C MET A 182 -3.46 -2.55 22.65
N GLN A 183 -4.49 -2.99 23.37
CA GLN A 183 -4.49 -3.03 24.84
C GLN A 183 -3.30 -3.80 25.40
N MET A 184 -3.02 -5.00 24.89
CA MET A 184 -1.88 -5.79 25.34
C MET A 184 -0.53 -5.08 25.16
N GLN A 185 -0.38 -4.33 24.07
CA GLN A 185 0.85 -3.58 23.79
C GLN A 185 0.99 -2.36 24.71
N ALA A 186 -0.13 -1.66 24.96
CA ALA A 186 -0.19 -0.53 25.89
C ALA A 186 0.10 -0.98 27.33
N GLU A 187 -0.51 -2.09 27.78
CA GLU A 187 -0.28 -2.67 29.11
C GLU A 187 1.17 -3.10 29.32
N ALA A 188 1.80 -3.70 28.32
CA ALA A 188 3.23 -4.07 28.38
C ALA A 188 4.14 -2.86 28.63
N LYS A 189 3.72 -1.65 28.25
CA LYS A 189 4.37 -0.37 28.50
C LYS A 189 3.76 0.41 29.67
N LYS A 190 2.80 -0.16 30.39
CA LYS A 190 2.04 0.52 31.46
C LYS A 190 1.39 1.84 31.02
N GLN A 191 1.02 1.93 29.74
CA GLN A 191 0.32 3.07 29.16
C GLN A 191 -1.18 2.95 29.42
N SER A 192 -1.88 4.10 29.55
CA SER A 192 -3.34 4.13 29.53
C SER A 192 -3.82 4.25 28.08
N LEU A 193 -4.69 3.32 27.66
CA LEU A 193 -5.41 3.40 26.40
C LEU A 193 -6.89 3.65 26.71
N THR A 194 -7.40 4.83 26.33
CA THR A 194 -8.81 5.21 26.55
C THR A 194 -9.53 5.28 25.20
N VAL A 195 -10.78 4.82 25.18
CA VAL A 195 -11.61 4.80 23.98
C VAL A 195 -12.92 5.51 24.22
N HIS A 196 -13.28 6.43 23.33
CA HIS A 196 -14.49 7.23 23.39
C HIS A 196 -15.35 7.00 22.14
N THR A 197 -16.47 6.31 22.30
CA THR A 197 -17.45 6.02 21.22
C THR A 197 -18.84 6.58 21.53
N GLU A 198 -19.00 7.35 22.60
CA GLU A 198 -20.29 7.80 23.15
C GLU A 198 -21.07 8.75 22.21
N GLN A 199 -20.44 9.25 21.16
CA GLN A 199 -21.02 10.18 20.19
C GLN A 199 -21.42 9.51 18.87
N LEU A 200 -21.52 8.16 18.85
CA LEU A 200 -21.96 7.42 17.68
C LEU A 200 -23.47 7.19 17.76
N ALA A 201 -24.21 7.82 16.84
CA ALA A 201 -25.64 7.56 16.63
C ALA A 201 -25.85 6.43 15.60
N CYS A 202 -24.89 6.22 14.69
CA CYS A 202 -24.92 5.20 13.67
C CYS A 202 -24.13 3.97 14.10
N ALA A 203 -24.78 2.84 14.27
CA ALA A 203 -24.12 1.60 14.70
C ALA A 203 -23.31 0.93 13.56
N ALA A 204 -23.79 1.08 12.30
CA ALA A 204 -23.18 0.45 11.13
C ALA A 204 -23.16 1.38 9.93
N VAL A 205 -22.14 1.22 9.09
CA VAL A 205 -21.90 2.01 7.87
C VAL A 205 -21.41 1.10 6.74
N TYR A 206 -21.54 1.57 5.49
CA TYR A 206 -20.91 0.92 4.35
C TYR A 206 -19.49 1.49 4.15
N SER A 207 -18.48 0.64 4.31
CA SER A 207 -17.08 1.01 4.17
C SER A 207 -16.22 -0.23 3.86
N ASP A 208 -14.91 -0.07 3.72
CA ASP A 208 -13.94 -1.16 3.66
C ASP A 208 -13.36 -1.41 5.06
N SER A 209 -13.85 -2.44 5.73
CA SER A 209 -13.46 -2.80 7.10
C SER A 209 -11.96 -3.11 7.19
N LEU A 210 -11.40 -3.83 6.20
CA LEU A 210 -9.98 -4.18 6.19
C LEU A 210 -9.09 -2.93 6.09
N ARG A 211 -9.42 -2.03 5.19
CA ARG A 211 -8.65 -0.79 4.98
C ARG A 211 -8.81 0.18 6.14
N LEU A 212 -10.03 0.31 6.66
CA LEU A 212 -10.27 1.13 7.83
C LEU A 212 -9.50 0.61 9.06
N ARG A 213 -9.52 -0.70 9.29
CA ARG A 213 -8.72 -1.36 10.33
C ARG A 213 -7.22 -1.11 10.14
N GLN A 214 -6.72 -1.23 8.91
CA GLN A 214 -5.31 -0.98 8.58
C GLN A 214 -4.88 0.45 8.91
N VAL A 215 -5.69 1.45 8.52
CA VAL A 215 -5.46 2.87 8.86
C VAL A 215 -5.38 3.07 10.37
N LEU A 216 -6.38 2.58 11.10
CA LEU A 216 -6.49 2.80 12.54
C LEU A 216 -5.39 2.07 13.32
N LEU A 217 -5.06 0.82 12.95
CA LEU A 217 -3.95 0.07 13.57
C LEU A 217 -2.59 0.72 13.31
N ASN A 218 -2.37 1.29 12.13
CA ASN A 218 -1.13 2.02 11.83
C ASN A 218 -0.98 3.28 12.70
N ILE A 219 -2.06 4.05 12.86
CA ILE A 219 -2.02 5.29 13.66
C ILE A 219 -1.90 4.96 15.16
N LEU A 220 -2.74 4.07 15.68
CA LEU A 220 -2.70 3.65 17.07
C LEU A 220 -1.40 2.91 17.44
N GLY A 221 -0.90 2.07 16.54
CA GLY A 221 0.40 1.41 16.70
C GLY A 221 1.54 2.42 16.83
N ASN A 222 1.53 3.50 16.04
CA ASN A 222 2.49 4.58 16.17
C ASN A 222 2.30 5.34 17.50
N ALA A 223 1.09 5.68 17.91
CA ALA A 223 0.81 6.32 19.18
C ALA A 223 1.36 5.50 20.36
N VAL A 224 1.02 4.20 20.46
CA VAL A 224 1.55 3.29 21.51
C VAL A 224 3.07 3.14 21.42
N LYS A 225 3.62 3.09 20.22
CA LYS A 225 5.05 2.90 19.98
C LYS A 225 5.88 4.09 20.46
N TYR A 226 5.46 5.31 20.15
CA TYR A 226 6.20 6.55 20.40
C TYR A 226 5.80 7.27 21.71
N THR A 227 4.82 6.74 22.43
CA THR A 227 4.49 7.16 23.77
C THR A 227 5.41 6.44 24.79
N PRO A 228 6.01 7.17 25.76
CA PRO A 228 6.84 6.57 26.81
C PRO A 228 6.05 5.64 27.72
N GLU A 229 6.76 4.83 28.51
CA GLU A 229 6.17 4.02 29.58
C GLU A 229 5.39 4.94 30.57
N GLY A 230 4.16 4.55 30.90
CA GLY A 230 3.26 5.30 31.76
C GLY A 230 2.54 6.47 31.10
N GLY A 231 2.70 6.67 29.79
CA GLY A 231 1.98 7.70 29.03
C GLY A 231 0.53 7.33 28.73
N ALA A 232 -0.16 8.20 27.99
CA ALA A 232 -1.57 8.06 27.64
C ALA A 232 -1.79 8.12 26.13
N VAL A 233 -2.72 7.29 25.64
CA VAL A 233 -3.22 7.28 24.26
C VAL A 233 -4.75 7.30 24.33
N ASP A 234 -5.36 8.28 23.65
CA ASP A 234 -6.82 8.43 23.59
C ASP A 234 -7.29 8.18 22.14
N PHE A 235 -8.27 7.29 21.99
CA PHE A 235 -8.90 7.00 20.70
C PHE A 235 -10.36 7.42 20.76
N THR A 236 -10.77 8.34 19.87
CA THR A 236 -12.12 8.87 19.83
C THR A 236 -12.73 8.70 18.44
N ILE A 237 -13.96 8.19 18.38
CA ILE A 237 -14.76 8.14 17.17
C ILE A 237 -15.94 9.10 17.35
N LYS A 238 -16.05 10.08 16.44
CA LYS A 238 -17.13 11.09 16.44
C LYS A 238 -17.90 11.02 15.15
N GLU A 239 -19.21 11.22 15.26
CA GLU A 239 -20.12 11.33 14.12
C GLU A 239 -20.53 12.79 13.94
N SER A 240 -20.61 13.24 12.68
CA SER A 240 -21.15 14.55 12.32
C SER A 240 -21.91 14.46 10.99
N PRO A 241 -22.81 15.43 10.69
CA PRO A 241 -23.53 15.45 9.43
C PRO A 241 -22.57 15.57 8.24
N SER A 242 -22.77 14.75 7.21
CA SER A 242 -21.97 14.80 5.97
C SER A 242 -22.53 15.87 5.02
N ALA A 243 -21.63 16.57 4.30
CA ALA A 243 -22.00 17.46 3.21
C ALA A 243 -22.59 16.71 1.98
N LYS A 244 -22.47 15.37 1.91
CA LYS A 244 -22.99 14.53 0.81
C LYS A 244 -24.49 14.24 0.91
N GLY A 245 -25.15 14.65 2.01
CA GLY A 245 -26.59 14.49 2.21
C GLY A 245 -26.97 13.52 3.33
N SER A 246 -28.28 13.34 3.57
CA SER A 246 -28.83 12.60 4.72
C SER A 246 -28.53 11.10 4.73
N GLY A 247 -28.21 10.51 3.59
CA GLY A 247 -27.78 9.10 3.48
C GLY A 247 -26.31 8.87 3.87
N TYR A 248 -25.56 9.93 4.14
CA TYR A 248 -24.15 9.88 4.50
C TYR A 248 -23.92 10.46 5.89
N VAL A 249 -22.87 9.99 6.52
CA VAL A 249 -22.35 10.49 7.79
C VAL A 249 -20.87 10.75 7.66
N GLN A 250 -20.39 11.82 8.27
CA GLN A 250 -18.97 12.06 8.40
C GLN A 250 -18.48 11.49 9.72
N LEU A 251 -17.54 10.54 9.65
CA LEU A 251 -16.85 9.96 10.80
C LEU A 251 -15.50 10.64 10.96
N ALA A 252 -15.21 11.04 12.19
CA ALA A 252 -13.90 11.52 12.62
C ALA A 252 -13.28 10.51 13.57
N PHE A 253 -12.17 9.91 13.15
CA PHE A 253 -11.34 9.04 13.99
C PHE A 253 -10.16 9.88 14.49
N VAL A 254 -10.12 10.14 15.79
CA VAL A 254 -9.10 10.96 16.43
C VAL A 254 -8.25 10.09 17.34
N VAL A 255 -6.95 10.08 17.12
CA VAL A 255 -5.97 9.41 17.99
C VAL A 255 -5.03 10.46 18.53
N GLN A 256 -5.02 10.62 19.84
CA GLN A 256 -4.18 11.56 20.55
C GLN A 256 -3.25 10.83 21.51
N ASP A 257 -1.97 11.19 21.50
CA ASP A 257 -0.97 10.68 22.43
C ASP A 257 -0.19 11.81 23.12
N ASN A 258 0.36 11.53 24.28
CA ASN A 258 1.28 12.41 24.99
C ASN A 258 2.75 11.96 24.84
N GLY A 259 3.09 11.45 23.68
CA GLY A 259 4.39 10.92 23.34
C GLY A 259 5.46 11.96 23.03
N ILE A 260 6.51 11.53 22.35
CA ILE A 260 7.66 12.39 22.01
C ILE A 260 7.33 13.53 21.05
N GLY A 261 6.19 13.47 20.36
CA GLY A 261 5.80 14.42 19.32
C GLY A 261 6.80 14.49 18.16
N MET A 262 6.52 15.35 17.20
CA MET A 262 7.28 15.51 15.96
C MET A 262 7.63 16.97 15.71
N THR A 263 8.71 17.21 14.94
CA THR A 263 9.04 18.56 14.45
C THR A 263 8.15 18.97 13.30
N ASP A 264 7.91 20.30 13.14
CA ASP A 264 7.17 20.85 11.99
C ASP A 264 7.78 20.43 10.64
N GLU A 265 9.10 20.27 10.58
CA GLU A 265 9.81 19.80 9.40
C GLU A 265 9.43 18.37 9.07
N TYR A 266 9.42 17.48 10.07
CA TYR A 266 9.07 16.07 9.86
C TYR A 266 7.57 15.89 9.57
N VAL A 267 6.68 16.64 10.20
CA VAL A 267 5.23 16.61 9.93
C VAL A 267 4.92 16.85 8.44
N ARG A 268 5.68 17.71 7.76
CA ARG A 268 5.50 17.98 6.32
C ARG A 268 5.84 16.78 5.44
N HIS A 269 6.69 15.88 5.91
CA HIS A 269 7.23 14.75 5.15
C HIS A 269 6.77 13.38 5.67
N ILE A 270 5.96 13.32 6.74
CA ILE A 270 5.58 12.06 7.40
C ILE A 270 4.81 11.10 6.47
N PHE A 271 4.11 11.63 5.49
CA PHE A 271 3.38 10.85 4.48
C PHE A 271 4.23 10.49 3.26
N GLU A 272 5.47 10.96 3.19
CA GLU A 272 6.39 10.53 2.15
C GLU A 272 6.90 9.13 2.47
N CYS A 273 7.05 8.31 1.42
CA CYS A 273 7.56 6.95 1.58
C CYS A 273 8.96 6.99 2.21
N PHE A 274 9.20 6.11 3.22
CA PHE A 274 10.49 5.97 3.91
C PHE A 274 10.90 7.16 4.77
N SER A 275 10.01 8.11 5.00
CA SER A 275 10.27 9.22 5.91
C SER A 275 10.44 8.71 7.34
N ARG A 276 11.55 9.07 7.98
CA ARG A 276 11.85 8.79 9.40
C ARG A 276 12.51 10.01 10.02
N GLU A 277 12.12 10.35 11.24
CA GLU A 277 12.74 11.47 11.95
C GLU A 277 14.13 11.08 12.51
N ASP A 278 15.18 11.85 12.17
CA ASP A 278 16.57 11.61 12.55
C ASP A 278 16.88 11.95 14.03
N ARG A 279 16.01 11.60 14.96
CA ARG A 279 16.28 11.77 16.38
C ARG A 279 16.88 10.51 16.98
N LEU A 280 17.88 10.63 17.85
CA LEU A 280 18.55 9.53 18.55
C LEU A 280 17.59 8.57 19.27
N ARG A 281 16.41 9.05 19.70
CA ARG A 281 15.36 8.23 20.31
C ARG A 281 14.56 7.44 19.30
N VAL A 282 14.33 7.99 18.09
CA VAL A 282 13.57 7.35 17.00
C VAL A 282 14.42 6.32 16.27
N GLN A 283 15.72 6.54 16.14
CA GLN A 283 16.66 5.59 15.51
C GLN A 283 16.71 4.21 16.19
N LYS A 284 16.38 4.13 17.50
CA LYS A 284 16.30 2.85 18.24
C LYS A 284 14.97 2.13 18.06
N THR A 285 14.01 2.73 17.38
CA THR A 285 12.65 2.21 17.26
C THR A 285 12.46 1.67 15.84
N GLU A 286 12.25 0.36 15.70
CA GLU A 286 12.04 -0.32 14.42
C GLU A 286 10.82 0.21 13.65
N GLY A 287 10.93 0.32 12.33
CA GLY A 287 9.81 0.72 11.45
C GLY A 287 10.27 0.96 10.02
N SER A 288 9.49 0.51 9.04
CA SER A 288 9.78 0.59 7.60
C SER A 288 9.63 1.99 7.00
N GLY A 289 8.95 2.94 7.68
CA GLY A 289 8.60 4.25 7.13
C GLY A 289 7.54 4.20 6.00
N LEU A 290 6.87 3.06 5.80
CA LEU A 290 5.81 2.90 4.79
C LEU A 290 4.41 3.08 5.36
N GLY A 291 4.20 2.79 6.64
CA GLY A 291 2.87 2.75 7.24
C GLY A 291 2.07 4.05 7.05
N MET A 292 2.68 5.22 7.29
CA MET A 292 1.98 6.50 7.16
C MET A 292 1.70 6.90 5.71
N ALA A 293 2.59 6.56 4.78
CA ALA A 293 2.35 6.76 3.34
C ALA A 293 1.18 5.89 2.84
N ILE A 294 1.14 4.62 3.25
CA ILE A 294 0.02 3.70 2.96
C ILE A 294 -1.27 4.22 3.59
N THR A 295 -1.22 4.67 4.86
CA THR A 295 -2.37 5.27 5.56
C THR A 295 -2.96 6.45 4.79
N LYS A 296 -2.12 7.41 4.39
CA LYS A 296 -2.54 8.56 3.59
C LYS A 296 -3.22 8.13 2.29
N TYR A 297 -2.60 7.19 1.58
CA TYR A 297 -3.14 6.70 0.31
C TYR A 297 -4.48 5.99 0.48
N ILE A 298 -4.63 5.14 1.52
CA ILE A 298 -5.90 4.47 1.81
C ILE A 298 -6.99 5.50 2.11
N VAL A 299 -6.71 6.49 2.97
CA VAL A 299 -7.67 7.55 3.31
C VAL A 299 -8.06 8.34 2.07
N ASP A 300 -7.12 8.71 1.20
CA ASP A 300 -7.40 9.40 -0.06
C ASP A 300 -8.24 8.53 -1.02
N ALA A 301 -7.94 7.24 -1.13
CA ALA A 301 -8.70 6.29 -1.94
C ALA A 301 -10.14 6.08 -1.43
N MET A 302 -10.34 6.18 -0.10
CA MET A 302 -11.67 6.18 0.53
C MET A 302 -12.39 7.53 0.41
N GLY A 303 -11.76 8.54 -0.21
CA GLY A 303 -12.33 9.88 -0.36
C GLY A 303 -12.37 10.70 0.93
N GLY A 304 -11.47 10.39 1.87
CA GLY A 304 -11.34 11.05 3.15
C GLY A 304 -10.19 12.04 3.23
N GLU A 305 -9.98 12.57 4.43
CA GLU A 305 -8.89 13.49 4.76
C GLU A 305 -8.18 13.03 6.03
N ILE A 306 -6.86 13.16 6.06
CA ILE A 306 -6.05 12.95 7.26
C ILE A 306 -5.27 14.20 7.60
N SER A 307 -5.33 14.63 8.84
CA SER A 307 -4.61 15.78 9.39
C SER A 307 -3.83 15.40 10.64
N ILE A 308 -2.79 16.18 10.94
CA ILE A 308 -1.88 15.95 12.05
C ILE A 308 -1.62 17.26 12.77
N GLN A 309 -1.66 17.20 14.11
CA GLN A 309 -1.15 18.23 14.99
C GLN A 309 -0.13 17.59 15.92
N SER A 310 1.08 18.12 15.95
CA SER A 310 2.14 17.52 16.78
C SER A 310 3.11 18.59 17.26
N GLU A 311 3.54 18.45 18.50
CA GLU A 311 4.54 19.32 19.10
C GLU A 311 5.58 18.46 19.84
N PRO A 312 6.88 18.73 19.65
CA PRO A 312 7.96 18.00 20.30
C PRO A 312 7.84 17.95 21.81
N ASN A 313 7.88 16.74 22.39
CA ASN A 313 7.73 16.41 23.81
C ASN A 313 6.36 16.78 24.45
N VAL A 314 5.36 17.10 23.63
CA VAL A 314 3.97 17.30 24.07
C VAL A 314 3.11 16.12 23.64
N GLY A 315 3.24 15.70 22.37
CA GLY A 315 2.49 14.57 21.82
C GLY A 315 2.03 14.81 20.38
N THR A 316 1.15 13.92 19.90
CA THR A 316 0.62 13.97 18.55
C THR A 316 -0.89 13.72 18.57
N GLU A 317 -1.62 14.43 17.72
CA GLU A 317 -3.01 14.16 17.39
C GLU A 317 -3.13 13.90 15.89
N PHE A 318 -3.64 12.72 15.55
CA PHE A 318 -4.06 12.36 14.19
C PHE A 318 -5.57 12.41 14.10
N THR A 319 -6.09 13.06 13.07
CA THR A 319 -7.52 13.08 12.77
C THR A 319 -7.75 12.56 11.34
N VAL A 320 -8.55 11.51 11.22
CA VAL A 320 -9.01 10.96 9.94
C VAL A 320 -10.50 11.25 9.78
N LEU A 321 -10.86 11.92 8.68
CA LEU A 321 -12.24 12.25 8.33
C LEU A 321 -12.68 11.41 7.14
N LEU A 322 -13.80 10.71 7.27
CA LEU A 322 -14.38 9.89 6.20
C LEU A 322 -15.88 10.17 6.06
N ASP A 323 -16.33 10.47 4.85
CA ASP A 323 -17.76 10.49 4.53
C ASP A 323 -18.19 9.10 4.07
N VAL A 324 -18.98 8.41 4.89
CA VAL A 324 -19.45 7.04 4.67
C VAL A 324 -20.98 7.00 4.55
N GLU A 325 -21.49 6.03 3.82
CA GLU A 325 -22.90 5.81 3.67
C GLU A 325 -23.46 5.09 4.91
N ARG A 326 -24.59 5.59 5.46
CA ARG A 326 -25.26 4.96 6.59
C ARG A 326 -25.90 3.63 6.18
N ALA A 327 -25.82 2.64 7.05
CA ALA A 327 -26.65 1.45 6.94
C ALA A 327 -28.02 1.73 7.57
N GLU A 328 -29.10 1.26 6.94
CA GLU A 328 -30.45 1.31 7.52
C GLU A 328 -30.51 0.36 8.73
N GLN A 329 -31.18 0.79 9.81
CA GLN A 329 -31.19 0.07 11.12
C GLN A 329 -31.70 -1.37 11.02
N GLU A 330 -32.57 -1.70 10.07
CA GLU A 330 -33.09 -3.06 9.90
C GLU A 330 -32.05 -4.10 9.45
N GLN A 331 -30.88 -3.65 8.91
CA GLN A 331 -29.81 -4.56 8.44
C GLN A 331 -28.75 -4.82 9.52
N ALA A 332 -28.67 -3.99 10.55
CA ALA A 332 -27.71 -4.15 11.64
C ALA A 332 -28.08 -5.30 12.60
N GLU A 333 -29.37 -5.58 12.78
CA GLU A 333 -29.87 -6.65 13.68
C GLU A 333 -29.79 -8.06 13.07
N ALA A 334 -29.62 -8.18 11.75
CA ALA A 334 -29.57 -9.48 11.07
C ALA A 334 -28.23 -10.23 11.20
N HIS A 335 -27.21 -9.64 11.84
CA HIS A 335 -25.89 -10.26 12.00
C HIS A 335 -25.66 -10.95 13.36
N GLU A 336 -26.60 -10.86 14.29
CA GLU A 336 -26.57 -11.59 15.58
C GLU A 336 -27.51 -12.81 15.57
N THR A 337 -27.46 -13.63 14.54
CA THR A 337 -28.17 -14.93 14.60
C THR A 337 -27.27 -15.98 15.23
N ASP A 338 -27.73 -16.51 16.38
CA ASP A 338 -27.23 -17.68 17.08
C ASP A 338 -26.57 -18.72 16.16
N ALA A 339 -25.27 -18.86 16.27
CA ALA A 339 -24.55 -19.99 15.72
C ALA A 339 -24.92 -21.23 16.53
N ALA A 340 -25.76 -22.07 15.99
CA ALA A 340 -25.98 -23.41 16.51
C ALA A 340 -24.66 -24.16 16.48
N GLN A 341 -24.15 -24.60 17.63
CA GLN A 341 -22.94 -25.43 17.69
C GLN A 341 -23.16 -26.69 16.86
N PRO A 342 -22.23 -27.07 15.96
CA PRO A 342 -22.33 -28.31 15.22
C PRO A 342 -22.41 -29.51 16.18
N GLN A 343 -23.41 -30.37 15.98
CA GLN A 343 -23.68 -31.53 16.86
C GLN A 343 -22.76 -32.73 16.59
N HIS A 344 -21.80 -32.62 15.66
CA HIS A 344 -20.86 -33.69 15.32
C HIS A 344 -19.45 -33.13 15.00
N ALA A 345 -18.44 -33.99 15.08
CA ALA A 345 -17.08 -33.64 14.70
C ALA A 345 -17.00 -33.32 13.19
N LEU A 346 -16.63 -32.09 12.86
CA LEU A 346 -16.55 -31.60 11.48
C LEU A 346 -15.52 -32.40 10.66
N ARG A 347 -15.87 -32.70 9.42
CA ARG A 347 -15.00 -33.33 8.43
C ARG A 347 -14.79 -32.44 7.22
N VAL A 348 -13.54 -32.04 6.99
CA VAL A 348 -13.16 -31.06 5.98
C VAL A 348 -12.26 -31.69 4.94
N LEU A 349 -12.52 -31.41 3.66
CA LEU A 349 -11.64 -31.73 2.55
C LEU A 349 -10.76 -30.51 2.23
N LEU A 350 -9.44 -30.63 2.43
CA LEU A 350 -8.46 -29.58 2.22
C LEU A 350 -7.74 -29.79 0.89
N ALA A 351 -7.88 -28.87 -0.05
CA ALA A 351 -7.11 -28.79 -1.28
C ALA A 351 -6.02 -27.73 -1.17
N GLU A 352 -4.75 -28.16 -1.15
CA GLU A 352 -3.55 -27.31 -1.00
C GLU A 352 -2.38 -28.00 -1.69
N ASP A 353 -1.69 -27.35 -2.62
CA ASP A 353 -0.58 -27.93 -3.38
C ASP A 353 0.73 -27.98 -2.59
N ASN A 354 0.98 -26.99 -1.74
CA ASN A 354 2.19 -26.91 -0.93
C ASN A 354 2.14 -27.88 0.25
N ALA A 355 3.08 -28.84 0.29
CA ALA A 355 3.14 -29.88 1.32
C ALA A 355 3.25 -29.31 2.74
N LEU A 356 4.07 -28.25 2.94
CA LEU A 356 4.24 -27.62 4.24
C LEU A 356 2.97 -26.90 4.70
N ASN A 357 2.32 -26.14 3.81
CA ASN A 357 1.05 -25.48 4.13
C ASN A 357 -0.03 -26.49 4.49
N ARG A 358 -0.07 -27.58 3.75
CA ARG A 358 -1.00 -28.70 3.98
C ARG A 358 -0.79 -29.34 5.36
N GLU A 359 0.47 -29.60 5.75
CA GLU A 359 0.84 -30.11 7.06
C GLU A 359 0.44 -29.16 8.20
N ILE A 360 0.73 -27.86 8.04
CA ILE A 360 0.35 -26.82 9.00
C ILE A 360 -1.17 -26.77 9.16
N ALA A 361 -1.92 -26.73 8.07
CA ALA A 361 -3.38 -26.67 8.10
C ALA A 361 -3.99 -27.90 8.80
N VAL A 362 -3.52 -29.10 8.48
CA VAL A 362 -3.93 -30.34 9.16
C VAL A 362 -3.63 -30.28 10.65
N ALA A 363 -2.42 -29.86 11.04
CA ALA A 363 -2.04 -29.77 12.46
C ALA A 363 -2.90 -28.75 13.24
N LEU A 364 -3.24 -27.61 12.62
CA LEU A 364 -4.07 -26.58 13.26
C LEU A 364 -5.53 -27.03 13.40
N LEU A 365 -6.12 -27.60 12.36
CA LEU A 365 -7.51 -28.08 12.37
C LEU A 365 -7.71 -29.28 13.28
N SER A 366 -6.75 -30.23 13.32
CA SER A 366 -6.81 -31.39 14.22
C SER A 366 -6.80 -31.02 15.69
N ARG A 367 -6.24 -29.86 16.08
CA ARG A 367 -6.30 -29.32 17.44
C ARG A 367 -7.68 -28.78 17.84
N GLN A 368 -8.55 -28.60 16.85
CA GLN A 368 -9.95 -28.14 17.04
C GLN A 368 -10.95 -29.28 16.80
N ASP A 369 -10.51 -30.53 16.93
CA ASP A 369 -11.33 -31.73 16.74
C ASP A 369 -11.97 -31.84 15.34
N VAL A 370 -11.37 -31.18 14.31
CA VAL A 370 -11.78 -31.27 12.91
C VAL A 370 -11.01 -32.41 12.21
N THR A 371 -11.74 -33.33 11.59
CA THR A 371 -11.15 -34.38 10.76
C THR A 371 -10.83 -33.82 9.38
N VAL A 372 -9.56 -33.93 8.94
CA VAL A 372 -9.11 -33.37 7.67
C VAL A 372 -8.68 -34.47 6.71
N GLU A 373 -9.25 -34.48 5.52
CA GLU A 373 -8.73 -35.22 4.39
C GLU A 373 -8.11 -34.26 3.38
N THR A 374 -6.96 -34.64 2.77
CA THR A 374 -6.18 -33.68 1.97
C THR A 374 -6.18 -34.07 0.49
N ALA A 375 -6.08 -33.06 -0.39
CA ALA A 375 -5.87 -33.19 -1.83
C ALA A 375 -4.75 -32.22 -2.26
N GLU A 376 -3.85 -32.68 -3.18
CA GLU A 376 -2.67 -31.93 -3.61
C GLU A 376 -2.95 -30.97 -4.78
N ASN A 377 -4.14 -31.01 -5.35
CA ASN A 377 -4.61 -30.13 -6.42
C ASN A 377 -6.14 -30.23 -6.55
N GLY A 378 -6.71 -29.33 -7.36
CA GLY A 378 -8.15 -29.26 -7.56
C GLY A 378 -8.75 -30.52 -8.19
N GLN A 379 -8.03 -31.20 -9.09
CA GLN A 379 -8.47 -32.41 -9.72
C GLN A 379 -8.68 -33.57 -8.69
N LEU A 380 -7.68 -33.78 -7.84
CA LEU A 380 -7.76 -34.80 -6.78
C LEU A 380 -8.84 -34.42 -5.74
N CYS A 381 -9.06 -33.13 -5.49
CA CYS A 381 -10.15 -32.67 -4.61
C CYS A 381 -11.51 -33.11 -5.19
N VAL A 382 -11.78 -32.81 -6.46
CA VAL A 382 -13.01 -33.21 -7.15
C VAL A 382 -13.18 -34.74 -7.16
N GLU A 383 -12.14 -35.47 -7.46
CA GLU A 383 -12.15 -36.96 -7.48
C GLU A 383 -12.51 -37.54 -6.11
N LYS A 384 -11.86 -37.06 -5.02
CA LYS A 384 -12.13 -37.49 -3.65
C LYS A 384 -13.55 -37.12 -3.22
N PHE A 385 -13.98 -35.90 -3.50
CA PHE A 385 -15.34 -35.48 -3.19
C PHE A 385 -16.38 -36.35 -3.92
N ASN A 386 -16.16 -36.66 -5.21
CA ASN A 386 -17.06 -37.47 -5.99
C ASN A 386 -17.08 -38.96 -5.56
N ALA A 387 -15.97 -39.45 -5.05
CA ALA A 387 -15.85 -40.85 -4.57
C ALA A 387 -16.44 -41.06 -3.17
N ALA A 388 -16.53 -40.00 -2.37
CA ALA A 388 -17.07 -40.05 -1.02
C ALA A 388 -18.61 -40.21 -1.02
N PRO A 389 -19.21 -40.85 0.02
CA PRO A 389 -20.68 -40.86 0.21
C PRO A 389 -21.24 -39.42 0.30
N ASN A 390 -22.52 -39.28 -0.04
CA ASN A 390 -23.21 -37.97 0.14
C ASN A 390 -23.19 -37.57 1.62
N GLY A 391 -22.85 -36.30 1.90
CA GLY A 391 -22.77 -35.77 3.25
C GLY A 391 -21.56 -36.28 4.05
N TYR A 392 -20.53 -36.80 3.37
CA TYR A 392 -19.30 -37.24 4.05
C TYR A 392 -18.41 -36.08 4.51
N TYR A 393 -18.35 -35.01 3.74
CA TYR A 393 -17.67 -33.76 4.09
C TYR A 393 -18.68 -32.68 4.47
N ASP A 394 -18.34 -31.89 5.47
CA ASP A 394 -19.13 -30.73 5.92
C ASP A 394 -18.72 -29.47 5.18
N ALA A 395 -17.43 -29.35 4.81
CA ALA A 395 -16.89 -28.23 4.04
C ALA A 395 -15.67 -28.64 3.20
N VAL A 396 -15.37 -27.79 2.20
CA VAL A 396 -14.12 -27.84 1.45
C VAL A 396 -13.31 -26.58 1.69
N LEU A 397 -12.05 -26.72 2.08
CA LEU A 397 -11.07 -25.63 2.06
C LEU A 397 -10.30 -25.73 0.77
N MET A 398 -10.39 -24.70 -0.08
CA MET A 398 -9.92 -24.74 -1.45
C MET A 398 -8.87 -23.65 -1.71
N ASP A 399 -7.60 -24.05 -1.91
CA ASP A 399 -6.62 -23.11 -2.44
C ASP A 399 -7.03 -22.68 -3.86
N VAL A 400 -6.97 -21.39 -4.10
CA VAL A 400 -7.32 -20.81 -5.40
C VAL A 400 -6.25 -21.11 -6.44
N ARG A 401 -4.97 -21.10 -6.05
CA ARG A 401 -3.84 -21.25 -6.98
C ARG A 401 -3.18 -22.60 -6.81
N MET A 402 -3.59 -23.56 -7.62
CA MET A 402 -3.02 -24.90 -7.64
C MET A 402 -2.67 -25.32 -9.07
N PRO A 403 -1.66 -26.20 -9.25
CA PRO A 403 -1.34 -26.80 -10.54
C PRO A 403 -2.41 -27.82 -10.97
N VAL A 404 -2.42 -28.21 -12.23
CA VAL A 404 -3.32 -29.18 -12.86
C VAL A 404 -4.75 -28.66 -12.99
N MET A 405 -5.40 -28.32 -11.88
CA MET A 405 -6.73 -27.71 -11.81
C MET A 405 -6.73 -26.70 -10.66
N ASN A 406 -7.03 -25.44 -10.97
CA ASN A 406 -7.11 -24.38 -9.97
C ASN A 406 -8.41 -24.46 -9.15
N GLY A 407 -8.48 -23.70 -8.03
CA GLY A 407 -9.63 -23.76 -7.12
C GLY A 407 -10.93 -23.29 -7.74
N TYR A 408 -10.90 -22.35 -8.68
CA TYR A 408 -12.11 -21.90 -9.39
C TYR A 408 -12.69 -23.00 -10.28
N GLU A 409 -11.83 -23.70 -11.02
CA GLU A 409 -12.21 -24.82 -11.88
C GLU A 409 -12.72 -25.99 -11.03
N ALA A 410 -12.04 -26.32 -9.94
CA ALA A 410 -12.45 -27.38 -9.03
C ALA A 410 -13.81 -27.08 -8.38
N THR A 411 -14.05 -25.85 -7.95
CA THR A 411 -15.34 -25.43 -7.40
C THR A 411 -16.47 -25.58 -8.41
N LYS A 412 -16.26 -25.08 -9.64
CA LYS A 412 -17.26 -25.26 -10.73
C LYS A 412 -17.52 -26.73 -11.03
N ALA A 413 -16.49 -27.56 -11.02
CA ALA A 413 -16.61 -28.99 -11.23
C ALA A 413 -17.45 -29.67 -10.11
N ILE A 414 -17.16 -29.35 -8.83
CA ILE A 414 -17.95 -29.83 -7.67
C ILE A 414 -19.42 -29.41 -7.80
N ARG A 415 -19.68 -28.11 -8.10
CA ARG A 415 -21.04 -27.59 -8.25
C ARG A 415 -21.83 -28.20 -9.42
N ALA A 416 -21.14 -28.71 -10.45
CA ALA A 416 -21.71 -29.36 -11.61
C ALA A 416 -21.99 -30.84 -11.38
N LEU A 417 -21.53 -31.45 -10.28
CA LEU A 417 -21.81 -32.85 -9.98
C LEU A 417 -23.30 -33.06 -9.67
N ALA A 418 -23.86 -34.16 -10.17
CA ALA A 418 -25.24 -34.56 -9.90
C ALA A 418 -25.35 -35.23 -8.49
N ARG A 419 -25.00 -34.46 -7.44
CA ARG A 419 -24.99 -34.92 -6.04
C ARG A 419 -25.84 -33.99 -5.16
N ALA A 420 -26.51 -34.54 -4.16
CA ALA A 420 -27.34 -33.78 -3.25
C ALA A 420 -26.52 -32.81 -2.38
N ASP A 421 -25.25 -33.14 -2.10
CA ASP A 421 -24.33 -32.36 -1.30
C ASP A 421 -23.37 -31.49 -2.13
N ALA A 422 -23.58 -31.35 -3.44
CA ALA A 422 -22.78 -30.48 -4.30
C ALA A 422 -22.84 -28.98 -3.89
N ALA A 423 -23.81 -28.60 -3.06
CA ALA A 423 -23.97 -27.25 -2.52
C ALA A 423 -23.22 -27.02 -1.18
N LEU A 424 -22.44 -28.02 -0.69
CA LEU A 424 -21.69 -27.87 0.56
C LEU A 424 -20.84 -26.61 0.60
N PRO A 425 -20.53 -26.05 1.79
CA PRO A 425 -19.66 -24.90 1.93
C PRO A 425 -18.28 -25.12 1.31
N ILE A 426 -17.86 -24.21 0.42
CA ILE A 426 -16.51 -24.16 -0.12
C ILE A 426 -15.90 -22.82 0.29
N ILE A 427 -14.84 -22.87 1.09
CA ILE A 427 -14.11 -21.72 1.60
C ILE A 427 -12.83 -21.57 0.78
N ALA A 428 -12.69 -20.46 0.07
CA ALA A 428 -11.47 -20.14 -0.67
C ALA A 428 -10.31 -19.86 0.29
N MET A 429 -9.14 -20.39 0.04
CA MET A 429 -7.88 -19.99 0.67
C MET A 429 -7.09 -19.18 -0.36
N THR A 430 -6.90 -17.86 -0.10
CA THR A 430 -6.25 -16.96 -1.04
C THR A 430 -4.97 -16.38 -0.45
N ALA A 431 -3.93 -16.16 -1.27
CA ALA A 431 -2.76 -15.39 -0.86
C ALA A 431 -3.12 -13.91 -0.64
N ASP A 432 -4.17 -13.45 -1.32
CA ASP A 432 -4.62 -12.07 -1.37
C ASP A 432 -6.13 -12.00 -1.10
N ALA A 433 -6.55 -11.20 -0.12
CA ALA A 433 -7.97 -10.98 0.23
C ALA A 433 -8.56 -9.77 -0.53
N PHE A 434 -8.30 -9.66 -1.86
CA PHE A 434 -8.80 -8.52 -2.62
C PHE A 434 -10.20 -8.72 -3.17
N ALA A 435 -10.91 -7.59 -3.36
CA ALA A 435 -12.26 -7.57 -3.91
C ALA A 435 -12.39 -8.36 -5.22
N GLU A 436 -11.46 -8.19 -6.14
CA GLU A 436 -11.47 -8.90 -7.42
C GLU A 436 -11.34 -10.42 -7.26
N ASP A 437 -10.49 -10.88 -6.33
CA ASP A 437 -10.33 -12.30 -6.05
C ASP A 437 -11.53 -12.85 -5.27
N VAL A 438 -12.09 -12.06 -4.35
CA VAL A 438 -13.33 -12.41 -3.62
C VAL A 438 -14.52 -12.52 -4.59
N GLU A 439 -14.72 -11.54 -5.48
CA GLU A 439 -15.77 -11.61 -6.50
C GLU A 439 -15.61 -12.83 -7.41
N ARG A 440 -14.39 -13.15 -7.81
CA ARG A 440 -14.10 -14.35 -8.61
C ARG A 440 -14.41 -15.64 -7.85
N CYS A 441 -14.10 -15.69 -6.54
CA CYS A 441 -14.43 -16.83 -5.69
C CYS A 441 -15.94 -17.03 -5.62
N LEU A 442 -16.70 -15.97 -5.34
CA LEU A 442 -18.16 -15.99 -5.28
C LEU A 442 -18.77 -16.36 -6.64
N ALA A 443 -18.28 -15.76 -7.73
CA ALA A 443 -18.72 -16.05 -9.09
C ALA A 443 -18.42 -17.50 -9.52
N ALA A 444 -17.40 -18.14 -8.95
CA ALA A 444 -17.11 -19.54 -9.15
C ALA A 444 -18.03 -20.49 -8.34
N GLY A 445 -18.78 -19.97 -7.36
CA GLY A 445 -19.70 -20.72 -6.49
C GLY A 445 -19.11 -21.07 -5.12
N MET A 446 -18.03 -20.39 -4.66
CA MET A 446 -17.52 -20.50 -3.31
C MET A 446 -18.39 -19.70 -2.34
N ASN A 447 -18.43 -20.07 -1.07
CA ASN A 447 -19.32 -19.49 -0.05
C ASN A 447 -18.64 -18.42 0.81
N ALA A 448 -17.33 -18.56 0.99
CA ALA A 448 -16.53 -17.63 1.78
C ALA A 448 -15.07 -17.64 1.32
N HIS A 449 -14.27 -16.72 1.84
CA HIS A 449 -12.83 -16.70 1.61
C HIS A 449 -12.07 -16.51 2.92
N LEU A 450 -10.82 -16.97 2.96
CA LEU A 450 -9.87 -16.81 4.03
C LEU A 450 -8.49 -16.48 3.44
N SER A 451 -7.84 -15.44 3.95
CA SER A 451 -6.48 -15.08 3.53
C SER A 451 -5.44 -16.01 4.13
N LYS A 452 -4.40 -16.33 3.38
CA LYS A 452 -3.19 -16.99 3.89
C LYS A 452 -2.25 -15.93 4.51
N PRO A 453 -1.59 -16.24 5.67
CA PRO A 453 -1.61 -17.51 6.39
C PRO A 453 -2.94 -17.73 7.11
N MET A 454 -3.35 -18.99 7.21
CA MET A 454 -4.63 -19.40 7.77
C MET A 454 -4.77 -19.00 9.25
N ASP A 455 -5.74 -18.15 9.53
CA ASP A 455 -6.16 -17.81 10.88
C ASP A 455 -7.19 -18.84 11.35
N ILE A 456 -6.80 -19.67 12.32
CA ILE A 456 -7.64 -20.79 12.79
C ILE A 456 -8.92 -20.29 13.46
N HIS A 457 -8.89 -19.16 14.18
CA HIS A 457 -10.08 -18.63 14.85
C HIS A 457 -11.12 -18.14 13.84
N LYS A 458 -10.67 -17.42 12.80
CA LYS A 458 -11.55 -16.98 11.72
C LYS A 458 -12.10 -18.16 10.91
N LEU A 459 -11.28 -19.19 10.68
CA LEU A 459 -11.71 -20.39 9.98
C LEU A 459 -12.79 -21.12 10.75
N MET A 460 -12.58 -21.32 12.10
CA MET A 460 -13.57 -21.98 12.92
C MET A 460 -14.90 -21.21 12.97
N ALA A 461 -14.87 -19.90 13.12
CA ALA A 461 -16.06 -19.06 13.06
C ALA A 461 -16.80 -19.14 11.71
N LEU A 462 -16.05 -19.28 10.59
CA LEU A 462 -16.64 -19.50 9.25
C LEU A 462 -17.27 -20.89 9.15
N LEU A 463 -16.61 -21.93 9.64
CA LEU A 463 -17.13 -23.29 9.62
C LEU A 463 -18.40 -23.41 10.48
N GLU A 464 -18.41 -22.87 11.72
CA GLU A 464 -19.57 -22.81 12.59
C GLU A 464 -20.78 -22.10 11.98
N ARG A 465 -20.53 -21.04 11.19
CA ARG A 465 -21.60 -20.28 10.52
C ARG A 465 -22.16 -20.99 9.27
N LEU A 466 -21.34 -21.79 8.57
CA LEU A 466 -21.68 -22.33 7.25
C LEU A 466 -22.09 -23.81 7.30
N CYS A 467 -21.67 -24.56 8.31
CA CYS A 467 -22.00 -25.96 8.53
C CYS A 467 -23.02 -26.13 9.64
#